data_4ffd2810e6bb67ac31d6ff3757d920b3
#
_entry.id   4ffd2810e6bb67ac31d6ff3757d920b3
#
_cell.length_a   1.000
_cell.length_b   1.000
_cell.length_c   1.000
_cell.angle_alpha   90.00
_cell.angle_beta   90.00
_cell.angle_gamma   90.00
#
_symmetry.space_group_name_H-M   'P 1'
#
loop_
_entity.id
_entity.type
_entity.pdbx_description
1 polymer ?
#
loop_
_entity_poly.entity_id
_entity_poly.type
_entity_poly.pdbx_seq_one_letter_code
_entity_poly.pdbx_strand_id
1 'polypeptide(L)'
;MIVNGREMMQLSPAELRDARREITMIFQQFNLLMQRTCLKNICFPMELAGVPKEKATARARELLELVGLPDKADAYPAQLSGGQKQRIAIARALATNPKVLLCDEATSALDPNTTHAILQLIQKINREMGITVVIITHQMSVVEDVCSHVAILDNGTVVEQGSVRDIFSNPHSDAAKRLVFPAGTPERELLPGRKMVRVAFNGTQTTDKPLVASLAIECGALVSIVAADTRVVNGQTLGSMLLALPEGEGAAKALDYIKNYPGITYEEVGSNG
;
A
#
# COMPACT_ATOMS: atom_id res chain seq x y z
N MET A 1 13.77 17.77 -3.45
CA MET A 1 12.74 16.88 -4.06
C MET A 1 12.83 17.04 -5.57
N ILE A 2 13.08 15.93 -6.28
CA ILE A 2 13.19 15.92 -7.74
C ILE A 2 11.94 15.24 -8.31
N VAL A 3 11.26 15.89 -9.25
CA VAL A 3 10.09 15.34 -9.96
C VAL A 3 10.33 15.54 -11.46
N ASN A 4 10.22 14.45 -12.21
CA ASN A 4 10.45 14.44 -13.66
C ASN A 4 11.78 15.16 -14.08
N GLY A 5 12.86 14.90 -13.31
CA GLY A 5 14.18 15.50 -13.54
C GLY A 5 14.33 16.96 -13.10
N ARG A 6 13.29 17.59 -12.53
CA ARG A 6 13.30 18.96 -12.05
C ARG A 6 13.41 19.02 -10.54
N GLU A 7 14.35 19.81 -10.02
CA GLU A 7 14.47 20.04 -8.57
C GLU A 7 13.47 21.11 -8.11
N MET A 8 12.36 20.65 -7.51
CA MET A 8 11.19 21.48 -7.21
C MET A 8 11.48 22.70 -6.31
N MET A 9 12.48 22.59 -5.42
CA MET A 9 12.84 23.66 -4.49
C MET A 9 13.67 24.78 -5.13
N GLN A 10 14.20 24.56 -6.32
CA GLN A 10 15.04 25.54 -7.05
C GLN A 10 14.28 26.24 -8.19
N LEU A 11 13.02 25.85 -8.44
CA LEU A 11 12.21 26.42 -9.48
C LEU A 11 11.72 27.82 -9.12
N SER A 12 11.74 28.72 -10.09
CA SER A 12 11.05 30.01 -10.01
C SER A 12 9.53 29.81 -9.84
N PRO A 13 8.78 30.80 -9.37
CA PRO A 13 7.32 30.71 -9.22
C PRO A 13 6.59 30.36 -10.54
N ALA A 14 7.10 30.77 -11.68
CA ALA A 14 6.52 30.44 -12.99
C ALA A 14 6.78 28.97 -13.35
N GLU A 15 8.03 28.51 -13.27
CA GLU A 15 8.43 27.13 -13.50
C GLU A 15 7.73 26.15 -12.53
N LEU A 16 7.57 26.55 -11.27
CA LEU A 16 6.85 25.74 -10.26
C LEU A 16 5.37 25.58 -10.64
N ARG A 17 4.70 26.64 -11.16
CA ARG A 17 3.34 26.52 -11.69
C ARG A 17 3.25 25.54 -12.85
N ASP A 18 4.21 25.57 -13.75
CA ASP A 18 4.24 24.65 -14.88
C ASP A 18 4.53 23.21 -14.43
N ALA A 19 5.48 23.00 -13.54
CA ALA A 19 5.75 21.69 -12.96
C ALA A 19 4.55 21.10 -12.23
N ARG A 20 3.78 21.93 -11.52
CA ARG A 20 2.55 21.51 -10.84
C ARG A 20 1.41 21.08 -11.78
N ARG A 21 1.43 21.46 -13.05
CA ARG A 21 0.47 20.95 -14.03
C ARG A 21 0.70 19.48 -14.37
N GLU A 22 1.93 19.00 -14.19
CA GLU A 22 2.28 17.60 -14.38
C GLU A 22 2.01 16.73 -13.15
N ILE A 23 1.64 17.36 -12.02
CA ILE A 23 1.34 16.69 -10.75
C ILE A 23 -0.10 16.97 -10.38
N THR A 24 -0.89 15.94 -10.22
CA THR A 24 -2.29 16.08 -9.79
C THR A 24 -2.54 15.32 -8.50
N MET A 25 -3.58 15.70 -7.78
CA MET A 25 -3.87 15.13 -6.47
C MET A 25 -5.34 14.72 -6.37
N ILE A 26 -5.55 13.55 -5.81
CA ILE A 26 -6.84 13.05 -5.35
C ILE A 26 -6.86 13.18 -3.84
N PHE A 27 -7.82 13.89 -3.32
CA PHE A 27 -7.97 14.15 -1.89
C PHE A 27 -8.88 13.13 -1.22
N GLN A 28 -8.74 12.97 0.06
CA GLN A 28 -9.59 12.13 0.91
C GLN A 28 -11.09 12.47 0.75
N GLN A 29 -11.43 13.75 0.76
CA GLN A 29 -12.74 14.24 0.38
C GLN A 29 -12.70 14.55 -1.11
N PHE A 30 -13.57 13.98 -1.89
CA PHE A 30 -13.58 14.02 -3.37
C PHE A 30 -13.38 15.41 -3.98
N ASN A 31 -13.69 16.48 -3.24
CA ASN A 31 -13.55 17.90 -3.59
C ASN A 31 -14.18 18.23 -4.98
N LEU A 32 -15.29 17.58 -5.30
CA LEU A 32 -16.04 17.83 -6.52
C LEU A 32 -16.81 19.17 -6.41
N LEU A 33 -16.89 19.86 -7.53
CA LEU A 33 -17.67 21.09 -7.65
C LEU A 33 -19.16 20.71 -7.69
N MET A 34 -19.85 20.88 -6.56
CA MET A 34 -21.21 20.37 -6.36
C MET A 34 -22.25 21.00 -7.31
N GLN A 35 -21.98 22.21 -7.80
CA GLN A 35 -22.85 22.96 -8.73
C GLN A 35 -22.52 22.68 -10.21
N ARG A 36 -21.56 21.79 -10.48
CA ARG A 36 -21.18 21.39 -11.84
C ARG A 36 -21.50 19.91 -12.06
N THR A 37 -21.91 19.57 -13.28
CA THR A 37 -22.08 18.16 -13.67
C THR A 37 -20.75 17.41 -13.64
N CYS A 38 -20.77 16.07 -13.71
CA CYS A 38 -19.59 15.23 -13.77
C CYS A 38 -18.69 15.62 -14.94
N LEU A 39 -19.25 15.78 -16.12
CA LEU A 39 -18.52 16.22 -17.31
C LEU A 39 -17.80 17.55 -17.06
N LYS A 40 -18.52 18.55 -16.51
CA LYS A 40 -17.95 19.88 -16.20
C LYS A 40 -16.91 19.83 -15.08
N ASN A 41 -17.04 18.90 -14.13
CA ASN A 41 -16.00 18.67 -13.11
C ASN A 41 -14.69 18.18 -13.77
N ILE A 42 -14.78 17.25 -14.71
CA ILE A 42 -13.61 16.70 -15.42
C ILE A 42 -13.01 17.76 -16.38
N CYS A 43 -13.84 18.57 -17.05
CA CYS A 43 -13.37 19.65 -17.92
C CYS A 43 -12.63 20.76 -17.15
N PHE A 44 -12.94 20.98 -15.87
CA PHE A 44 -12.50 22.15 -15.12
C PHE A 44 -10.97 22.38 -15.12
N PRO A 45 -10.10 21.38 -14.85
CA PRO A 45 -8.65 21.58 -14.95
C PRO A 45 -8.17 21.99 -16.34
N MET A 46 -8.80 21.46 -17.38
CA MET A 46 -8.50 21.79 -18.76
C MET A 46 -8.99 23.20 -19.15
N GLU A 47 -10.13 23.64 -18.62
CA GLU A 47 -10.60 25.03 -18.74
C GLU A 47 -9.58 26.00 -18.16
N LEU A 48 -9.04 25.71 -16.96
CA LEU A 48 -7.99 26.52 -16.32
C LEU A 48 -6.67 26.52 -17.10
N ALA A 49 -6.37 25.43 -17.81
CA ALA A 49 -5.20 25.32 -18.68
C ALA A 49 -5.39 25.97 -20.07
N GLY A 50 -6.57 26.56 -20.34
CA GLY A 50 -6.87 27.23 -21.62
C GLY A 50 -7.14 26.27 -22.78
N VAL A 51 -7.48 25.01 -22.49
CA VAL A 51 -7.82 24.02 -23.52
C VAL A 51 -9.19 24.38 -24.16
N PRO A 52 -9.30 24.39 -25.51
CA PRO A 52 -10.57 24.66 -26.17
C PRO A 52 -11.69 23.73 -25.69
N LYS A 53 -12.89 24.29 -25.51
CA LYS A 53 -14.05 23.59 -24.95
C LYS A 53 -14.37 22.25 -25.62
N GLU A 54 -14.27 22.20 -26.95
CA GLU A 54 -14.57 20.98 -27.71
C GLU A 54 -13.56 19.87 -27.37
N LYS A 55 -12.25 20.20 -27.31
CA LYS A 55 -11.19 19.26 -26.94
C LYS A 55 -11.34 18.81 -25.48
N ALA A 56 -11.63 19.74 -24.56
CA ALA A 56 -11.88 19.41 -23.17
C ALA A 56 -13.08 18.49 -22.99
N THR A 57 -14.17 18.74 -23.73
CA THR A 57 -15.38 17.90 -23.69
C THR A 57 -15.10 16.49 -24.24
N ALA A 58 -14.41 16.37 -25.37
CA ALA A 58 -14.04 15.08 -25.95
C ALA A 58 -13.19 14.27 -24.96
N ARG A 59 -12.13 14.89 -24.41
CA ARG A 59 -11.26 14.25 -23.43
C ARG A 59 -12.01 13.85 -22.15
N ALA A 60 -12.93 14.68 -21.66
CA ALA A 60 -13.72 14.36 -20.49
C ALA A 60 -14.64 13.14 -20.71
N ARG A 61 -15.18 12.96 -21.93
CA ARG A 61 -15.97 11.76 -22.27
C ARG A 61 -15.12 10.50 -22.30
N GLU A 62 -13.93 10.54 -22.90
CA GLU A 62 -12.97 9.42 -22.86
C GLU A 62 -12.63 9.02 -21.41
N LEU A 63 -12.42 10.00 -20.53
CA LEU A 63 -12.12 9.75 -19.12
C LEU A 63 -13.33 9.19 -18.36
N LEU A 64 -14.55 9.58 -18.70
CA LEU A 64 -15.76 8.97 -18.15
C LEU A 64 -15.88 7.49 -18.55
N GLU A 65 -15.53 7.14 -19.78
CA GLU A 65 -15.47 5.75 -20.23
C GLU A 65 -14.36 4.96 -19.46
N LEU A 66 -13.17 5.55 -19.35
CA LEU A 66 -12.06 4.95 -18.62
C LEU A 66 -12.42 4.58 -17.18
N VAL A 67 -13.16 5.46 -16.48
CA VAL A 67 -13.59 5.21 -15.10
C VAL A 67 -14.91 4.44 -15.00
N GLY A 68 -15.49 4.02 -16.12
CA GLY A 68 -16.70 3.20 -16.19
C GLY A 68 -17.99 3.96 -15.82
N LEU A 69 -18.09 5.24 -16.14
CA LEU A 69 -19.24 6.11 -15.85
C LEU A 69 -19.69 6.95 -17.06
N PRO A 70 -19.79 6.39 -18.28
CA PRO A 70 -20.16 7.17 -19.49
C PRO A 70 -21.56 7.77 -19.41
N ASP A 71 -22.48 7.12 -18.70
CA ASP A 71 -23.88 7.52 -18.49
C ASP A 71 -24.05 8.66 -17.46
N LYS A 72 -23.01 9.01 -16.72
CA LYS A 72 -23.06 10.02 -15.65
C LYS A 72 -22.56 11.41 -16.07
N ALA A 73 -22.36 11.67 -17.36
CA ALA A 73 -21.83 12.94 -17.85
C ALA A 73 -22.64 14.16 -17.34
N ASP A 74 -23.95 14.08 -17.37
CA ASP A 74 -24.87 15.16 -17.00
C ASP A 74 -25.33 15.08 -15.51
N ALA A 75 -24.97 14.04 -14.79
CA ALA A 75 -25.29 13.91 -13.37
C ALA A 75 -24.47 14.91 -12.51
N TYR A 76 -25.07 15.36 -11.42
CA TYR A 76 -24.41 16.17 -10.40
C TYR A 76 -23.79 15.29 -9.30
N PRO A 77 -22.73 15.74 -8.60
CA PRO A 77 -22.11 14.97 -7.53
C PRO A 77 -23.07 14.51 -6.44
N ALA A 78 -24.13 15.27 -6.15
CA ALA A 78 -25.13 14.91 -5.16
C ALA A 78 -25.92 13.62 -5.53
N GLN A 79 -25.95 13.25 -6.81
CA GLN A 79 -26.66 12.09 -7.34
C GLN A 79 -25.78 10.82 -7.41
N LEU A 80 -24.52 10.90 -6.93
CA LEU A 80 -23.53 9.83 -7.04
C LEU A 80 -23.28 9.15 -5.70
N SER A 81 -23.02 7.84 -5.74
CA SER A 81 -22.45 7.12 -4.60
C SER A 81 -21.01 7.58 -4.29
N GLY A 82 -20.48 7.24 -3.12
CA GLY A 82 -19.09 7.55 -2.73
C GLY A 82 -18.07 7.06 -3.75
N GLY A 83 -18.17 5.81 -4.18
CA GLY A 83 -17.29 5.23 -5.19
C GLY A 83 -17.41 5.88 -6.56
N GLN A 84 -18.64 6.30 -6.97
CA GLN A 84 -18.82 7.05 -8.20
C GLN A 84 -18.19 8.44 -8.11
N LYS A 85 -18.34 9.15 -6.98
CA LYS A 85 -17.66 10.44 -6.74
C LYS A 85 -16.16 10.29 -6.85
N GLN A 86 -15.58 9.22 -6.27
CA GLN A 86 -14.16 8.95 -6.35
C GLN A 86 -13.70 8.70 -7.79
N ARG A 87 -14.43 7.93 -8.57
CA ARG A 87 -14.14 7.72 -9.99
C ARG A 87 -14.15 9.03 -10.79
N ILE A 88 -15.10 9.94 -10.53
CA ILE A 88 -15.12 11.26 -11.15
C ILE A 88 -13.93 12.12 -10.69
N ALA A 89 -13.54 12.06 -9.42
CA ALA A 89 -12.35 12.75 -8.92
C ALA A 89 -11.05 12.23 -9.59
N ILE A 90 -10.94 10.92 -9.80
CA ILE A 90 -9.86 10.29 -10.57
C ILE A 90 -9.87 10.81 -12.01
N ALA A 91 -11.01 10.75 -12.71
CA ALA A 91 -11.12 11.24 -14.07
C ALA A 91 -10.73 12.73 -14.19
N ARG A 92 -11.15 13.56 -13.24
CA ARG A 92 -10.76 14.97 -13.17
C ARG A 92 -9.24 15.14 -12.99
N ALA A 93 -8.62 14.34 -12.12
CA ALA A 93 -7.19 14.39 -11.89
C ALA A 93 -6.37 14.00 -13.14
N LEU A 94 -6.90 13.12 -14.00
CA LEU A 94 -6.27 12.68 -15.25
C LEU A 94 -6.49 13.62 -16.43
N ALA A 95 -7.34 14.63 -16.29
CA ALA A 95 -7.78 15.49 -17.40
C ALA A 95 -6.64 16.22 -18.11
N THR A 96 -5.61 16.63 -17.37
CA THR A 96 -4.43 17.35 -17.88
C THR A 96 -3.26 16.44 -18.28
N ASN A 97 -3.46 15.13 -18.37
CA ASN A 97 -2.43 14.14 -18.66
C ASN A 97 -1.19 14.27 -17.73
N PRO A 98 -1.38 14.13 -16.41
CA PRO A 98 -0.30 14.29 -15.44
C PRO A 98 0.77 13.21 -15.60
N LYS A 99 1.97 13.50 -15.10
CA LYS A 99 3.07 12.52 -14.96
C LYS A 99 3.06 11.84 -13.60
N VAL A 100 2.53 12.55 -12.59
CA VAL A 100 2.46 12.08 -11.21
C VAL A 100 1.04 12.28 -10.68
N LEU A 101 0.49 11.22 -10.10
CA LEU A 101 -0.80 11.21 -9.41
C LEU A 101 -0.56 10.97 -7.92
N LEU A 102 -0.89 11.95 -7.09
CA LEU A 102 -0.85 11.85 -5.63
C LEU A 102 -2.24 11.42 -5.14
N CYS A 103 -2.31 10.39 -4.31
CA CYS A 103 -3.54 9.90 -3.71
C CYS A 103 -3.42 10.03 -2.19
N ASP A 104 -4.10 11.01 -1.61
CA ASP A 104 -4.09 11.26 -0.17
C ASP A 104 -5.33 10.60 0.45
N GLU A 105 -5.12 9.46 1.12
CA GLU A 105 -6.17 8.63 1.72
C GLU A 105 -7.40 8.44 0.81
N ALA A 106 -7.17 8.29 -0.47
CA ALA A 106 -8.21 8.33 -1.52
C ALA A 106 -9.30 7.24 -1.38
N THR A 107 -9.16 6.31 -0.46
CA THR A 107 -10.10 5.20 -0.23
C THR A 107 -10.63 5.12 1.20
N SER A 108 -10.19 5.98 2.13
CA SER A 108 -10.52 5.88 3.55
C SER A 108 -12.00 6.05 3.89
N ALA A 109 -12.76 6.74 3.01
CA ALA A 109 -14.20 6.98 3.17
C ALA A 109 -15.09 5.95 2.42
N LEU A 110 -14.50 4.87 1.89
CA LEU A 110 -15.19 3.88 1.06
C LEU A 110 -15.28 2.53 1.78
N ASP A 111 -16.29 1.75 1.42
CA ASP A 111 -16.38 0.36 1.84
C ASP A 111 -15.28 -0.52 1.21
N PRO A 112 -14.93 -1.68 1.78
CA PRO A 112 -13.82 -2.51 1.31
C PRO A 112 -13.93 -2.93 -0.17
N ASN A 113 -15.11 -3.28 -0.64
CA ASN A 113 -15.32 -3.71 -2.03
C ASN A 113 -15.10 -2.56 -3.01
N THR A 114 -15.62 -1.38 -2.68
CA THR A 114 -15.43 -0.16 -3.46
C THR A 114 -13.96 0.26 -3.43
N THR A 115 -13.30 0.18 -2.28
CA THR A 115 -11.86 0.42 -2.13
C THR A 115 -11.06 -0.44 -3.10
N HIS A 116 -11.27 -1.76 -3.10
CA HIS A 116 -10.58 -2.68 -4.01
C HIS A 116 -10.80 -2.31 -5.48
N ALA A 117 -12.04 -1.99 -5.88
CA ALA A 117 -12.35 -1.59 -7.25
C ALA A 117 -11.68 -0.26 -7.66
N ILE A 118 -11.53 0.70 -6.73
CA ILE A 118 -10.79 1.95 -6.98
C ILE A 118 -9.29 1.70 -7.11
N LEU A 119 -8.71 0.85 -6.26
CA LEU A 119 -7.29 0.49 -6.32
C LEU A 119 -6.94 -0.24 -7.63
N GLN A 120 -7.79 -1.17 -8.08
CA GLN A 120 -7.65 -1.81 -9.39
C GLN A 120 -7.70 -0.80 -10.54
N LEU A 121 -8.60 0.18 -10.46
CA LEU A 121 -8.67 1.26 -11.45
C LEU A 121 -7.38 2.08 -11.47
N ILE A 122 -6.83 2.43 -10.31
CA ILE A 122 -5.55 3.17 -10.19
C ILE A 122 -4.40 2.36 -10.77
N GLN A 123 -4.33 1.05 -10.49
CA GLN A 123 -3.31 0.18 -11.09
C GLN A 123 -3.44 0.10 -12.62
N LYS A 124 -4.67 -0.01 -13.13
CA LYS A 124 -4.94 0.01 -14.57
C LYS A 124 -4.42 1.30 -15.20
N ILE A 125 -4.75 2.44 -14.61
CA ILE A 125 -4.30 3.77 -15.06
C ILE A 125 -2.77 3.87 -15.04
N ASN A 126 -2.12 3.43 -13.96
CA ASN A 126 -0.65 3.41 -13.85
C ASN A 126 -0.02 2.63 -15.01
N ARG A 127 -0.55 1.42 -15.32
CA ARG A 127 -0.01 0.55 -16.39
C ARG A 127 -0.29 1.12 -17.78
N GLU A 128 -1.51 1.58 -18.04
CA GLU A 128 -1.93 2.02 -19.39
C GLU A 128 -1.38 3.40 -19.75
N MET A 129 -1.28 4.31 -18.78
CA MET A 129 -0.83 5.68 -19.01
C MET A 129 0.65 5.92 -18.68
N GLY A 130 1.32 4.97 -18.01
CA GLY A 130 2.72 5.09 -17.62
C GLY A 130 3.00 6.21 -16.61
N ILE A 131 2.00 6.60 -15.81
CA ILE A 131 2.13 7.66 -14.79
C ILE A 131 2.67 7.10 -13.48
N THR A 132 3.42 7.90 -12.74
CA THR A 132 3.82 7.55 -11.38
C THR A 132 2.66 7.82 -10.42
N VAL A 133 2.30 6.81 -9.61
CA VAL A 133 1.26 6.96 -8.57
C VAL A 133 1.93 6.92 -7.21
N VAL A 134 1.64 7.91 -6.37
CA VAL A 134 2.06 7.97 -4.97
C VAL A 134 0.82 7.92 -4.10
N ILE A 135 0.72 6.90 -3.25
CA ILE A 135 -0.43 6.69 -2.35
C ILE A 135 0.01 6.96 -0.93
N ILE A 136 -0.68 7.86 -0.24
CA ILE A 136 -0.55 8.10 1.19
C ILE A 136 -1.68 7.33 1.88
N THR A 137 -1.33 6.40 2.75
CA THR A 137 -2.30 5.57 3.45
C THR A 137 -1.71 5.03 4.75
N HIS A 138 -2.57 4.76 5.72
CA HIS A 138 -2.26 4.00 6.92
C HIS A 138 -2.78 2.54 6.82
N GLN A 139 -3.41 2.15 5.72
CA GLN A 139 -3.96 0.81 5.48
C GLN A 139 -2.91 -0.06 4.79
N MET A 140 -2.33 -1.02 5.51
CA MET A 140 -1.30 -1.90 4.96
C MET A 140 -1.82 -2.78 3.83
N SER A 141 -3.09 -3.19 3.86
CA SER A 141 -3.71 -3.93 2.75
C SER A 141 -3.64 -3.18 1.42
N VAL A 142 -3.78 -1.84 1.43
CA VAL A 142 -3.62 -1.02 0.22
C VAL A 142 -2.18 -1.10 -0.29
N VAL A 143 -1.20 -1.03 0.61
CA VAL A 143 0.23 -1.12 0.24
C VAL A 143 0.54 -2.49 -0.36
N GLU A 144 0.05 -3.55 0.26
CA GLU A 144 0.23 -4.95 -0.19
C GLU A 144 -0.38 -5.20 -1.57
N ASP A 145 -1.59 -4.67 -1.80
CA ASP A 145 -2.37 -4.96 -3.01
C ASP A 145 -1.84 -4.24 -4.25
N VAL A 146 -1.39 -2.98 -4.11
CA VAL A 146 -1.19 -2.13 -5.29
C VAL A 146 0.17 -1.44 -5.38
N CYS A 147 0.96 -1.41 -4.30
CA CYS A 147 2.25 -0.71 -4.29
C CYS A 147 3.41 -1.65 -4.64
N SER A 148 4.40 -1.14 -5.36
CA SER A 148 5.67 -1.84 -5.60
C SER A 148 6.76 -1.42 -4.62
N HIS A 149 6.72 -0.18 -4.15
CA HIS A 149 7.66 0.41 -3.20
C HIS A 149 6.90 1.11 -2.09
N VAL A 150 7.51 1.20 -0.93
CA VAL A 150 6.97 1.86 0.25
C VAL A 150 8.05 2.72 0.92
N ALA A 151 7.63 3.85 1.45
CA ALA A 151 8.42 4.67 2.38
C ALA A 151 7.60 4.85 3.65
N ILE A 152 8.16 4.47 4.77
CA ILE A 152 7.53 4.55 6.09
C ILE A 152 7.96 5.85 6.76
N LEU A 153 6.96 6.65 7.13
CA LEU A 153 7.18 7.91 7.84
C LEU A 153 6.86 7.72 9.32
N ASP A 154 7.76 8.18 10.17
CA ASP A 154 7.54 8.31 11.60
C ASP A 154 8.02 9.68 12.06
N ASN A 155 7.18 10.41 12.82
CA ASN A 155 7.45 11.77 13.29
C ASN A 155 7.96 12.73 12.19
N GLY A 156 7.38 12.64 10.98
CA GLY A 156 7.72 13.51 9.85
C GLY A 156 9.01 13.18 9.11
N THR A 157 9.69 12.08 9.47
CA THR A 157 10.90 11.60 8.81
C THR A 157 10.68 10.25 8.16
N VAL A 158 11.36 9.98 7.03
CA VAL A 158 11.38 8.65 6.43
C VAL A 158 12.35 7.77 7.23
N VAL A 159 11.80 6.78 7.95
CA VAL A 159 12.59 5.88 8.80
C VAL A 159 13.00 4.59 8.08
N GLU A 160 12.24 4.20 7.05
CA GLU A 160 12.56 3.03 6.24
C GLU A 160 11.90 3.16 4.86
N GLN A 161 12.59 2.66 3.81
CA GLN A 161 12.06 2.64 2.45
C GLN A 161 12.64 1.47 1.65
N GLY A 162 11.87 0.94 0.72
CA GLY A 162 12.30 -0.17 -0.13
C GLY A 162 11.17 -0.76 -0.95
N SER A 163 11.41 -1.93 -1.54
CA SER A 163 10.33 -2.69 -2.14
C SER A 163 9.33 -3.14 -1.06
N VAL A 164 8.05 -3.19 -1.41
CA VAL A 164 7.02 -3.70 -0.48
C VAL A 164 7.39 -5.08 0.01
N ARG A 165 7.89 -5.93 -0.89
CA ARG A 165 8.33 -7.28 -0.55
C ARG A 165 9.41 -7.30 0.54
N ASP A 166 10.48 -6.49 0.37
CA ASP A 166 11.61 -6.50 1.30
C ASP A 166 11.21 -6.00 2.68
N ILE A 167 10.47 -4.87 2.72
CA ILE A 167 9.99 -4.27 3.97
C ILE A 167 9.03 -5.22 4.71
N PHE A 168 8.12 -5.89 3.99
CA PHE A 168 7.17 -6.82 4.63
C PHE A 168 7.82 -8.15 5.05
N SER A 169 8.90 -8.56 4.38
CA SER A 169 9.64 -9.77 4.75
C SER A 169 10.60 -9.56 5.90
N ASN A 170 11.21 -8.38 5.99
CA ASN A 170 12.26 -8.09 6.98
C ASN A 170 12.25 -6.60 7.38
N PRO A 171 11.22 -6.14 8.12
CA PRO A 171 11.18 -4.77 8.60
C PRO A 171 12.27 -4.51 9.63
N HIS A 172 13.04 -3.43 9.44
CA HIS A 172 14.16 -3.09 10.33
C HIS A 172 13.74 -2.07 11.39
N SER A 173 13.02 -1.02 11.01
CA SER A 173 12.62 0.03 11.95
C SER A 173 11.45 -0.42 12.84
N ASP A 174 11.38 0.11 14.06
CA ASP A 174 10.28 -0.17 14.97
C ASP A 174 8.92 0.28 14.38
N ALA A 175 8.91 1.37 13.62
CA ALA A 175 7.72 1.82 12.92
C ALA A 175 7.27 0.81 11.85
N ALA A 176 8.20 0.26 11.04
CA ALA A 176 7.90 -0.77 10.07
C ALA A 176 7.39 -2.04 10.75
N LYS A 177 8.05 -2.49 11.82
CA LYS A 177 7.62 -3.66 12.60
C LYS A 177 6.19 -3.49 13.13
N ARG A 178 5.85 -2.32 13.68
CA ARG A 178 4.47 -2.03 14.14
C ARG A 178 3.43 -2.05 13.02
N LEU A 179 3.80 -1.59 11.82
CA LEU A 179 2.89 -1.55 10.67
C LEU A 179 2.71 -2.92 10.00
N VAL A 180 3.81 -3.66 9.84
CA VAL A 180 3.80 -4.99 9.21
C VAL A 180 3.22 -6.04 10.15
N PHE A 181 3.46 -5.90 11.45
CA PHE A 181 2.97 -6.80 12.50
C PHE A 181 2.05 -6.05 13.50
N PRO A 182 0.85 -5.61 13.08
CA PRO A 182 -0.04 -4.78 13.92
C PRO A 182 -0.53 -5.47 15.19
N ALA A 183 -0.52 -6.81 15.21
CA ALA A 183 -0.79 -7.57 16.44
C ALA A 183 0.28 -7.35 17.52
N GLY A 184 1.34 -6.58 17.19
CA GLY A 184 2.48 -6.40 18.05
C GLY A 184 3.22 -7.72 18.30
N THR A 185 4.37 -7.67 18.92
CA THR A 185 4.72 -8.77 19.83
C THR A 185 3.76 -8.57 20.99
N PRO A 186 2.84 -9.48 21.28
CA PRO A 186 2.00 -9.32 22.44
C PRO A 186 2.94 -9.38 23.67
N GLU A 187 3.47 -8.21 24.05
CA GLU A 187 4.29 -8.11 25.27
C GLU A 187 3.52 -8.61 26.49
N ARG A 188 2.18 -8.67 26.38
CA ARG A 188 1.26 -9.23 27.39
C ARG A 188 0.98 -10.72 27.26
N GLU A 189 1.32 -11.34 26.11
CA GLU A 189 1.08 -12.79 25.89
C GLU A 189 2.38 -13.59 25.78
N LEU A 190 3.52 -12.96 26.05
CA LEU A 190 4.78 -13.69 26.21
C LEU A 190 4.59 -14.70 27.34
N LEU A 191 4.66 -15.99 27.00
CA LEU A 191 4.63 -17.04 28.01
C LEU A 191 5.83 -16.83 28.93
N PRO A 192 5.62 -16.49 30.23
CA PRO A 192 6.72 -16.17 31.12
C PRO A 192 7.77 -17.30 31.15
N GLY A 193 9.04 -16.97 30.97
CA GLY A 193 10.14 -17.93 31.01
C GLY A 193 10.40 -18.73 29.74
N ARG A 194 9.63 -18.59 28.68
CA ARG A 194 9.87 -19.27 27.39
C ARG A 194 10.60 -18.38 26.39
N LYS A 195 11.58 -18.95 25.71
CA LYS A 195 12.21 -18.30 24.54
C LYS A 195 11.22 -18.28 23.38
N MET A 196 11.10 -17.13 22.75
CA MET A 196 10.25 -16.97 21.57
C MET A 196 11.07 -16.64 20.35
N VAL A 197 10.65 -17.16 19.20
CA VAL A 197 11.29 -16.90 17.91
C VAL A 197 10.21 -16.53 16.91
N ARG A 198 10.38 -15.38 16.28
CA ARG A 198 9.59 -15.00 15.11
C ARG A 198 10.27 -15.58 13.88
N VAL A 199 9.50 -16.24 13.05
CA VAL A 199 9.94 -16.80 11.77
C VAL A 199 9.12 -16.18 10.68
N ALA A 200 9.76 -15.61 9.65
CA ALA A 200 9.10 -15.11 8.48
C ALA A 200 9.45 -15.95 7.24
N PHE A 201 8.44 -16.27 6.44
CA PHE A 201 8.54 -17.08 5.23
C PHE A 201 8.52 -16.16 4.01
N ASN A 202 9.55 -16.25 3.17
CA ASN A 202 9.77 -15.36 2.03
C ASN A 202 9.54 -16.11 0.71
N GLY A 203 8.27 -16.41 0.39
CA GLY A 203 7.86 -16.97 -0.90
C GLY A 203 7.22 -18.36 -0.86
N THR A 204 6.60 -18.75 -1.97
CA THR A 204 5.78 -19.96 -2.11
C THR A 204 6.50 -21.26 -1.78
N GLN A 205 7.80 -21.38 -2.09
CA GLN A 205 8.56 -22.62 -1.83
C GLN A 205 8.82 -22.90 -0.35
N THR A 206 8.76 -21.88 0.51
CA THR A 206 8.99 -22.04 1.95
C THR A 206 7.69 -22.13 2.74
N THR A 207 6.61 -21.57 2.22
CA THR A 207 5.29 -21.65 2.85
C THR A 207 4.72 -23.07 2.81
N ASP A 208 5.11 -23.87 1.80
CA ASP A 208 4.66 -25.27 1.64
C ASP A 208 5.44 -26.27 2.52
N LYS A 209 6.53 -25.83 3.18
CA LYS A 209 7.31 -26.72 4.05
C LYS A 209 6.78 -26.70 5.47
N PRO A 210 6.52 -27.86 6.09
CA PRO A 210 5.90 -27.93 7.42
C PRO A 210 6.92 -27.69 8.54
N LEU A 211 7.41 -26.46 8.72
CA LEU A 211 8.43 -26.08 9.70
C LEU A 211 8.13 -26.63 11.10
N VAL A 212 6.90 -26.43 11.59
CA VAL A 212 6.50 -26.88 12.93
C VAL A 212 6.56 -28.39 13.07
N ALA A 213 6.13 -29.12 12.02
CA ALA A 213 6.24 -30.58 12.00
C ALA A 213 7.70 -31.05 11.92
N SER A 214 8.52 -30.38 11.12
CA SER A 214 9.97 -30.68 11.03
C SER A 214 10.66 -30.47 12.38
N LEU A 215 10.36 -29.39 13.11
CA LEU A 215 10.89 -29.15 14.47
C LEU A 215 10.51 -30.28 15.43
N ALA A 216 9.28 -30.78 15.35
CA ALA A 216 8.84 -31.88 16.20
C ALA A 216 9.51 -33.21 15.85
N ILE A 217 9.65 -33.51 14.55
CA ILE A 217 10.14 -34.81 14.08
C ILE A 217 11.68 -34.88 14.12
N GLU A 218 12.37 -33.83 13.63
CA GLU A 218 13.82 -33.86 13.46
C GLU A 218 14.57 -33.40 14.72
N CYS A 219 14.00 -32.45 15.48
CA CYS A 219 14.61 -31.91 16.68
C CYS A 219 14.00 -32.48 17.97
N GLY A 220 12.86 -33.18 17.90
CA GLY A 220 12.11 -33.58 19.09
C GLY A 220 11.55 -32.37 19.86
N ALA A 221 11.46 -31.21 19.22
CA ALA A 221 11.09 -29.96 19.85
C ALA A 221 9.61 -29.62 19.59
N LEU A 222 8.77 -29.78 20.61
CA LEU A 222 7.38 -29.37 20.55
C LEU A 222 7.27 -27.86 20.78
N VAL A 223 7.01 -27.13 19.71
CA VAL A 223 6.84 -25.68 19.73
C VAL A 223 5.35 -25.31 19.77
N SER A 224 5.01 -24.22 20.46
CA SER A 224 3.65 -23.67 20.43
C SER A 224 3.60 -22.49 19.45
N ILE A 225 2.57 -22.44 18.61
CA ILE A 225 2.30 -21.25 17.75
C ILE A 225 1.54 -20.25 18.62
N VAL A 226 2.17 -19.11 18.91
CA VAL A 226 1.58 -18.01 19.69
C VAL A 226 0.79 -17.08 18.79
N ALA A 227 1.35 -16.79 17.59
CA ALA A 227 0.68 -16.03 16.55
C ALA A 227 1.13 -16.56 15.19
N ALA A 228 0.25 -16.50 14.20
CA ALA A 228 0.57 -16.78 12.81
C ALA A 228 -0.26 -15.86 11.91
N ASP A 229 0.38 -15.35 10.87
CA ASP A 229 -0.25 -14.53 9.85
C ASP A 229 0.28 -14.93 8.47
N THR A 230 -0.62 -14.99 7.49
CA THR A 230 -0.25 -15.31 6.11
C THR A 230 -0.96 -14.34 5.18
N ARG A 231 -0.20 -13.71 4.29
CA ARG A 231 -0.67 -12.68 3.36
C ARG A 231 -0.19 -12.95 1.96
N VAL A 232 -0.94 -12.48 0.98
CA VAL A 232 -0.53 -12.50 -0.43
C VAL A 232 -0.12 -11.08 -0.82
N VAL A 233 1.17 -10.86 -1.10
CA VAL A 233 1.72 -9.59 -1.53
C VAL A 233 2.25 -9.75 -2.95
N ASN A 234 1.71 -8.98 -3.90
CA ASN A 234 2.09 -9.04 -5.32
C ASN A 234 2.10 -10.48 -5.91
N GLY A 235 1.10 -11.29 -5.51
CA GLY A 235 0.95 -12.68 -5.98
C GLY A 235 1.91 -13.68 -5.32
N GLN A 236 2.66 -13.28 -4.30
CA GLN A 236 3.51 -14.18 -3.51
C GLN A 236 2.95 -14.31 -2.09
N THR A 237 2.93 -15.53 -1.58
CA THR A 237 2.53 -15.78 -0.20
C THR A 237 3.69 -15.45 0.72
N LEU A 238 3.48 -14.48 1.62
CA LEU A 238 4.37 -14.16 2.73
C LEU A 238 3.67 -14.60 4.01
N GLY A 239 4.42 -15.14 4.95
CA GLY A 239 3.85 -15.56 6.23
C GLY A 239 4.83 -15.29 7.36
N SER A 240 4.31 -15.10 8.56
CA SER A 240 5.10 -15.07 9.78
C SER A 240 4.44 -15.88 10.87
N MET A 241 5.26 -16.51 11.70
CA MET A 241 4.83 -17.21 12.90
C MET A 241 5.66 -16.76 14.09
N LEU A 242 5.02 -16.55 15.23
CA LEU A 242 5.66 -16.40 16.51
C LEU A 242 5.57 -17.76 17.22
N LEU A 243 6.72 -18.38 17.44
CA LEU A 243 6.84 -19.70 18.05
C LEU A 243 7.40 -19.57 19.46
N ALA A 244 6.73 -20.21 20.43
CA ALA A 244 7.29 -20.42 21.75
C ALA A 244 8.07 -21.75 21.75
N LEU A 245 9.37 -21.68 22.04
CA LEU A 245 10.26 -22.84 22.09
C LEU A 245 10.03 -23.64 23.38
N PRO A 246 10.29 -24.96 23.38
CA PRO A 246 10.26 -25.77 24.59
C PRO A 246 11.35 -25.30 25.58
N GLU A 247 11.29 -25.76 26.81
CA GLU A 247 12.33 -25.50 27.83
C GLU A 247 13.53 -26.44 27.65
N GLY A 248 14.68 -26.01 28.15
CA GLY A 248 15.89 -26.84 28.20
C GLY A 248 16.61 -27.05 26.87
N GLU A 249 17.19 -28.22 26.65
CA GLU A 249 18.01 -28.56 25.47
C GLU A 249 17.19 -28.52 24.15
N GLY A 250 15.90 -28.77 24.22
CA GLY A 250 15.02 -28.72 23.06
C GLY A 250 14.94 -27.33 22.42
N ALA A 251 15.06 -26.27 23.23
CA ALA A 251 15.06 -24.90 22.72
C ALA A 251 16.30 -24.59 21.86
N ALA A 252 17.49 -25.07 22.33
CA ALA A 252 18.74 -24.85 21.61
C ALA A 252 18.74 -25.58 20.25
N LYS A 253 18.27 -26.84 20.20
CA LYS A 253 18.16 -27.63 18.97
C LYS A 253 17.16 -27.01 18.00
N ALA A 254 15.99 -26.57 18.50
CA ALA A 254 14.99 -25.91 17.67
C ALA A 254 15.51 -24.60 17.07
N LEU A 255 16.22 -23.80 17.86
CA LEU A 255 16.79 -22.54 17.42
C LEU A 255 17.88 -22.76 16.36
N ASP A 256 18.76 -23.74 16.56
CA ASP A 256 19.79 -24.09 15.59
C ASP A 256 19.19 -24.59 14.27
N TYR A 257 18.13 -25.41 14.35
CA TYR A 257 17.39 -25.85 13.18
C TYR A 257 16.75 -24.70 12.42
N ILE A 258 16.09 -23.76 13.12
CA ILE A 258 15.50 -22.57 12.53
C ILE A 258 16.57 -21.70 11.86
N LYS A 259 17.73 -21.50 12.50
CA LYS A 259 18.85 -20.72 11.93
C LYS A 259 19.35 -21.25 10.59
N ASN A 260 19.35 -22.56 10.44
CA ASN A 260 19.84 -23.23 9.24
C ASN A 260 18.73 -23.57 8.24
N TYR A 261 17.46 -23.22 8.53
CA TYR A 261 16.35 -23.57 7.66
C TYR A 261 16.32 -22.68 6.40
N PRO A 262 16.35 -23.24 5.19
CA PRO A 262 16.48 -22.42 3.98
C PRO A 262 15.22 -21.63 3.67
N GLY A 263 15.41 -20.36 3.34
CA GLY A 263 14.33 -19.49 2.80
C GLY A 263 13.43 -18.86 3.86
N ILE A 264 13.84 -18.86 5.14
CA ILE A 264 13.19 -18.12 6.21
C ILE A 264 14.13 -17.06 6.78
N THR A 265 13.55 -16.02 7.36
CA THR A 265 14.24 -15.10 8.26
C THR A 265 13.71 -15.33 9.67
N TYR A 266 14.57 -15.15 10.70
CA TYR A 266 14.16 -15.34 12.07
C TYR A 266 14.64 -14.18 12.95
N GLU A 267 13.90 -13.91 14.02
CA GLU A 267 14.24 -12.94 15.07
C GLU A 267 13.95 -13.58 16.44
N GLU A 268 14.94 -13.59 17.33
CA GLU A 268 14.71 -14.00 18.72
C GLU A 268 13.99 -12.87 19.44
N VAL A 269 12.78 -13.15 19.92
CA VAL A 269 11.97 -12.19 20.67
C VAL A 269 12.28 -12.40 22.15
N GLY A 270 13.16 -11.55 22.71
CA GLY A 270 13.58 -11.65 24.10
C GLY A 270 12.49 -11.16 25.05
N SER A 271 12.31 -11.89 26.17
CA SER A 271 11.85 -11.28 27.40
C SER A 271 12.99 -10.40 27.92
N ASN A 272 12.98 -9.10 27.61
CA ASN A 272 13.77 -8.17 28.40
C ASN A 272 13.25 -8.24 29.82
N GLY A 273 14.07 -8.80 30.72
CA GLY A 273 13.84 -8.88 32.15
C GLY A 273 13.86 -7.52 32.83
#